data_c43a3bd5e771e1203dd86507830228ad
#
_entry.id   c43a3bd5e771e1203dd86507830228ad
#
_cell.length_a   1.000
_cell.length_b   1.000
_cell.length_c   1.000
_cell.angle_alpha   90.00
_cell.angle_beta   90.00
_cell.angle_gamma   90.00
#
_symmetry.space_group_name_H-M   'P 1'
#
loop_
_entity.id
_entity.type
_entity.pdbx_description
1 polymer ?
#
loop_
_entity_poly.entity_id
_entity_poly.type
_entity_poly.pdbx_seq_one_letter_code
_entity_poly.pdbx_strand_id
1 'polypeptide(L)'
;MFSHLPLHAVWRHVGGPDGYECAFFRVEDDLLVVEGQTIALDDDDVWSVGYSIRIDESWRMLDARLAVRTARGVEVVGLERAGSQWFVDGQHEPLLDGCDDLELEASACTNTFPLHRLALPVGERASAAAVYVGAPELRVARLEQVYEHLDDRDGGSRYRYRAPQFSFETVIRFDGAGLVDDYPTIAERVR
;
A
#
# COMPACT_ATOMS: atom_id res chain seq x y z
N MET A 1 3.48 -19.38 6.12
CA MET A 1 4.41 -18.91 5.05
C MET A 1 3.53 -18.57 3.86
N PHE A 2 3.67 -17.36 3.31
CA PHE A 2 2.89 -16.91 2.16
C PHE A 2 3.26 -17.70 0.89
N SER A 3 2.29 -17.92 0.00
CA SER A 3 2.54 -18.44 -1.34
C SER A 3 3.19 -17.36 -2.23
N HIS A 4 3.65 -17.77 -3.42
CA HIS A 4 4.18 -16.80 -4.39
C HIS A 4 3.10 -15.78 -4.79
N LEU A 5 3.51 -14.52 -4.99
CA LEU A 5 2.65 -13.51 -5.57
C LEU A 5 2.21 -13.93 -6.99
N PRO A 6 0.97 -13.64 -7.39
CA PRO A 6 0.55 -13.78 -8.78
C PRO A 6 1.24 -12.72 -9.65
N LEU A 7 1.17 -12.85 -10.98
CA LEU A 7 1.73 -11.84 -11.88
C LEU A 7 0.98 -10.50 -11.82
N HIS A 8 -0.29 -10.53 -11.43
CA HIS A 8 -1.13 -9.33 -11.31
C HIS A 8 -2.28 -9.52 -10.32
N ALA A 9 -2.85 -8.40 -9.91
CA ALA A 9 -3.99 -8.32 -9.02
C ALA A 9 -4.89 -7.14 -9.41
N VAL A 10 -6.20 -7.27 -9.19
CA VAL A 10 -7.19 -6.21 -9.43
C VAL A 10 -8.09 -6.09 -8.22
N TRP A 11 -8.36 -4.86 -7.81
CA TRP A 11 -9.33 -4.55 -6.76
C TRP A 11 -10.35 -3.55 -7.28
N ARG A 12 -11.57 -3.67 -6.77
CA ARG A 12 -12.63 -2.68 -6.92
C ARG A 12 -12.75 -1.88 -5.64
N HIS A 13 -12.88 -0.57 -5.72
CA HIS A 13 -13.16 0.27 -4.57
C HIS A 13 -14.58 0.01 -4.04
N VAL A 14 -14.76 0.10 -2.72
CA VAL A 14 -16.05 -0.05 -2.04
C VAL A 14 -16.16 1.00 -0.95
N GLY A 15 -17.32 1.68 -0.86
CA GLY A 15 -17.60 2.67 0.21
C GLY A 15 -16.89 4.01 0.09
N GLY A 16 -16.24 4.30 -1.04
CA GLY A 16 -15.61 5.56 -1.40
C GLY A 16 -15.82 5.88 -2.87
N PRO A 17 -14.91 6.62 -3.53
CA PRO A 17 -14.98 6.88 -4.96
C PRO A 17 -15.12 5.59 -5.78
N ASP A 18 -15.98 5.60 -6.80
CA ASP A 18 -16.08 4.47 -7.73
C ASP A 18 -14.76 4.29 -8.49
N GLY A 19 -14.21 3.09 -8.46
CA GLY A 19 -12.91 2.90 -9.10
C GLY A 19 -12.35 1.50 -9.01
N TYR A 20 -11.18 1.36 -9.61
CA TYR A 20 -10.42 0.12 -9.64
C TYR A 20 -8.94 0.40 -9.46
N GLU A 21 -8.26 -0.53 -8.80
CA GLU A 21 -6.82 -0.64 -8.79
C GLU A 21 -6.38 -1.90 -9.53
N CYS A 22 -5.31 -1.82 -10.32
CA CYS A 22 -4.59 -2.97 -10.82
C CYS A 22 -3.11 -2.87 -10.45
N ALA A 23 -2.50 -3.99 -10.08
CA ALA A 23 -1.07 -4.08 -9.79
C ALA A 23 -0.45 -5.28 -10.51
N PHE A 24 0.78 -5.12 -10.95
CA PHE A 24 1.62 -6.14 -11.58
C PHE A 24 2.86 -6.36 -10.73
N PHE A 25 3.23 -7.63 -10.55
CA PHE A 25 4.34 -8.05 -9.71
C PHE A 25 5.38 -8.76 -10.55
N ARG A 26 6.65 -8.34 -10.44
CA ARG A 26 7.77 -9.01 -11.06
C ARG A 26 9.02 -8.91 -10.20
N VAL A 27 9.94 -9.81 -10.38
CA VAL A 27 11.26 -9.77 -9.73
C VAL A 27 12.28 -9.36 -10.79
N GLU A 28 13.03 -8.30 -10.51
CA GLU A 28 14.14 -7.80 -11.33
C GLU A 28 15.35 -7.55 -10.42
N ASP A 29 16.51 -8.14 -10.75
CA ASP A 29 17.75 -7.99 -9.98
C ASP A 29 17.55 -8.22 -8.46
N ASP A 30 16.84 -9.30 -8.11
CA ASP A 30 16.46 -9.69 -6.73
C ASP A 30 15.54 -8.70 -5.99
N LEU A 31 15.02 -7.68 -6.67
CA LEU A 31 14.03 -6.76 -6.13
C LEU A 31 12.62 -7.14 -6.60
N LEU A 32 11.66 -7.02 -5.70
CA LEU A 32 10.25 -7.00 -6.10
C LEU A 32 9.90 -5.63 -6.68
N VAL A 33 9.50 -5.62 -7.93
CA VAL A 33 8.97 -4.44 -8.61
C VAL A 33 7.47 -4.55 -8.70
N VAL A 34 6.77 -3.57 -8.16
CA VAL A 34 5.31 -3.47 -8.20
C VAL A 34 4.92 -2.24 -9.01
N GLU A 35 4.27 -2.47 -10.14
CA GLU A 35 3.71 -1.39 -10.96
C GLU A 35 2.20 -1.49 -10.95
N GLY A 36 1.53 -0.37 -10.67
CA GLY A 36 0.09 -0.37 -10.63
C GLY A 36 -0.52 0.96 -10.99
N GLN A 37 -1.83 0.93 -11.09
CA GLN A 37 -2.64 2.10 -11.36
C GLN A 37 -3.98 2.00 -10.67
N THR A 38 -4.37 3.08 -10.01
CA THR A 38 -5.72 3.33 -9.52
C THR A 38 -6.40 4.35 -10.40
N ILE A 39 -7.66 4.11 -10.73
CA ILE A 39 -8.55 5.09 -11.38
C ILE A 39 -9.77 5.23 -10.47
N ALA A 40 -10.17 6.46 -10.19
CA ALA A 40 -11.34 6.74 -9.37
C ALA A 40 -12.17 7.90 -9.92
N LEU A 41 -13.48 7.78 -9.70
CA LEU A 41 -14.47 8.81 -9.91
C LEU A 41 -15.04 9.21 -8.55
N ASP A 42 -14.82 10.47 -8.15
CA ASP A 42 -15.31 11.06 -6.92
C ASP A 42 -16.25 12.22 -7.27
N ASP A 43 -17.56 12.02 -7.11
CA ASP A 43 -18.60 12.86 -7.66
C ASP A 43 -18.41 13.07 -9.19
N ASP A 44 -18.04 14.30 -9.61
CA ASP A 44 -17.77 14.64 -11.01
C ASP A 44 -16.27 14.70 -11.36
N ASP A 45 -15.38 14.47 -10.37
CA ASP A 45 -13.93 14.52 -10.55
C ASP A 45 -13.34 13.13 -10.83
N VAL A 46 -12.68 13.00 -11.98
CA VAL A 46 -11.92 11.80 -12.34
C VAL A 46 -10.43 12.03 -12.10
N TRP A 47 -9.81 11.09 -11.42
CA TRP A 47 -8.37 11.08 -11.23
C TRP A 47 -7.79 9.67 -11.37
N SER A 48 -6.50 9.59 -11.63
CA SER A 48 -5.76 8.33 -11.59
C SER A 48 -4.40 8.51 -10.95
N VAL A 49 -3.95 7.48 -10.26
CA VAL A 49 -2.59 7.38 -9.69
C VAL A 49 -1.90 6.19 -10.31
N GLY A 50 -0.85 6.44 -11.08
CA GLY A 50 0.09 5.40 -11.50
C GLY A 50 1.25 5.34 -10.52
N TYR A 51 1.74 4.14 -10.19
CA TYR A 51 2.87 3.95 -9.30
C TYR A 51 3.82 2.86 -9.79
N SER A 52 5.10 3.04 -9.47
CA SER A 52 6.14 2.04 -9.59
C SER A 52 6.94 2.03 -8.29
N ILE A 53 7.03 0.88 -7.63
CA ILE A 53 7.60 0.70 -6.29
C ILE A 53 8.63 -0.41 -6.37
N ARG A 54 9.84 -0.19 -5.82
CA ARG A 54 10.87 -1.21 -5.65
C ARG A 54 11.02 -1.58 -4.18
N ILE A 55 11.06 -2.87 -3.91
CA ILE A 55 11.03 -3.46 -2.58
C ILE A 55 12.16 -4.48 -2.48
N ASP A 56 12.92 -4.46 -1.38
CA ASP A 56 14.01 -5.41 -1.13
C ASP A 56 13.49 -6.80 -0.67
N GLU A 57 14.42 -7.75 -0.55
CA GLU A 57 14.14 -9.11 -0.08
C GLU A 57 13.55 -9.18 1.34
N SER A 58 13.73 -8.12 2.14
CA SER A 58 13.17 -7.97 3.49
C SER A 58 11.80 -7.28 3.49
N TRP A 59 11.21 -7.09 2.31
CA TRP A 59 9.94 -6.39 2.11
C TRP A 59 9.94 -4.93 2.54
N ARG A 60 11.10 -4.29 2.54
CA ARG A 60 11.23 -2.85 2.77
C ARG A 60 11.22 -2.09 1.46
N MET A 61 10.47 -1.01 1.42
CA MET A 61 10.48 -0.14 0.26
C MET A 61 11.86 0.53 0.12
N LEU A 62 12.39 0.53 -1.09
CA LEU A 62 13.63 1.24 -1.47
C LEU A 62 13.30 2.59 -2.08
N ASP A 63 12.43 2.59 -3.06
CA ASP A 63 11.97 3.80 -3.73
C ASP A 63 10.60 3.59 -4.37
N ALA A 64 9.92 4.71 -4.66
CA ALA A 64 8.70 4.74 -5.41
C ALA A 64 8.62 6.00 -6.28
N ARG A 65 7.97 5.88 -7.41
CA ARG A 65 7.56 6.99 -8.28
C ARG A 65 6.05 6.93 -8.45
N LEU A 66 5.39 8.02 -8.11
CA LEU A 66 3.95 8.16 -8.26
C LEU A 66 3.62 9.29 -9.22
N ALA A 67 2.60 9.09 -10.05
CA ALA A 67 2.10 10.10 -10.97
C ALA A 67 0.58 10.19 -10.86
N VAL A 68 0.08 11.32 -10.42
CA VAL A 68 -1.36 11.61 -10.42
C VAL A 68 -1.73 12.34 -11.70
N ARG A 69 -2.83 11.96 -12.30
CA ARG A 69 -3.46 12.65 -13.41
C ARG A 69 -4.85 13.09 -13.02
N THR A 70 -5.14 14.37 -13.21
CA THR A 70 -6.46 14.99 -13.06
C THR A 70 -6.80 15.82 -14.31
N ALA A 71 -7.97 16.43 -14.34
CA ALA A 71 -8.33 17.39 -15.40
C ALA A 71 -7.37 18.60 -15.47
N ARG A 72 -6.63 18.90 -14.40
CA ARG A 72 -5.65 20.01 -14.31
C ARG A 72 -4.28 19.65 -14.88
N GLY A 73 -3.99 18.36 -15.07
CA GLY A 73 -2.70 17.92 -15.61
C GLY A 73 -2.13 16.70 -14.88
N VAL A 74 -0.81 16.56 -14.91
CA VAL A 74 -0.07 15.48 -14.26
C VAL A 74 0.89 16.07 -13.25
N GLU A 75 0.85 15.55 -12.03
CA GLU A 75 1.82 15.81 -10.98
C GLU A 75 2.55 14.51 -10.65
N VAL A 76 3.80 14.61 -10.22
CA VAL A 76 4.66 13.45 -9.95
C VAL A 76 5.38 13.68 -8.64
N VAL A 77 5.55 12.63 -7.83
CA VAL A 77 6.40 12.60 -6.67
C VAL A 77 7.33 11.39 -6.73
N GLY A 78 8.59 11.60 -6.38
CA GLY A 78 9.60 10.56 -6.18
C GLY A 78 9.89 10.37 -4.69
N LEU A 79 9.91 9.14 -4.24
CA LEU A 79 10.26 8.76 -2.87
C LEU A 79 11.48 7.85 -2.92
N GLU A 80 12.49 8.13 -2.10
CA GLU A 80 13.69 7.32 -2.00
C GLU A 80 14.06 7.08 -0.53
N ARG A 81 14.53 5.88 -0.22
CA ARG A 81 14.98 5.49 1.10
C ARG A 81 16.46 5.17 1.11
N ALA A 82 17.20 5.80 2.00
CA ALA A 82 18.62 5.53 2.25
C ALA A 82 18.82 5.16 3.72
N GLY A 83 18.93 3.86 4.00
CA GLY A 83 18.93 3.35 5.37
C GLY A 83 17.61 3.62 6.07
N SER A 84 17.59 4.45 7.12
CA SER A 84 16.37 4.89 7.81
C SER A 84 15.87 6.26 7.36
N GLN A 85 16.59 6.94 6.47
CA GLN A 85 16.25 8.27 5.99
C GLN A 85 15.39 8.23 4.73
N TRP A 86 14.48 9.19 4.63
CA TRP A 86 13.60 9.33 3.49
C TRP A 86 13.81 10.64 2.75
N PHE A 87 13.72 10.56 1.43
CA PHE A 87 13.85 11.70 0.53
C PHE A 87 12.60 11.80 -0.34
N VAL A 88 12.03 12.99 -0.43
CA VAL A 88 10.91 13.34 -1.29
C VAL A 88 11.45 14.28 -2.36
N ASP A 89 11.37 13.88 -3.63
CA ASP A 89 11.94 14.62 -4.77
C ASP A 89 13.41 15.03 -4.55
N GLY A 90 14.19 14.10 -3.95
CA GLY A 90 15.61 14.30 -3.63
C GLY A 90 15.89 15.16 -2.41
N GLN A 91 14.88 15.65 -1.69
CA GLN A 91 15.04 16.41 -0.46
C GLN A 91 14.79 15.55 0.77
N HIS A 92 15.72 15.55 1.74
CA HIS A 92 15.56 14.80 2.98
C HIS A 92 14.35 15.31 3.78
N GLU A 93 13.46 14.37 4.15
CA GLU A 93 12.26 14.66 4.93
C GLU A 93 12.33 13.95 6.30
N PRO A 94 12.90 14.60 7.32
CA PRO A 94 13.18 13.96 8.62
C PRO A 94 11.95 13.41 9.34
N LEU A 95 10.75 13.92 9.05
CA LEU A 95 9.51 13.45 9.67
C LEU A 95 9.15 12.03 9.20
N LEU A 96 9.69 11.60 8.06
CA LEU A 96 9.46 10.27 7.51
C LEU A 96 10.53 9.25 7.95
N ASP A 97 11.61 9.70 8.57
CA ASP A 97 12.71 8.82 8.98
C ASP A 97 12.20 7.69 9.90
N GLY A 98 12.67 6.47 9.62
CA GLY A 98 12.26 5.27 10.35
C GLY A 98 10.94 4.65 9.89
N CYS A 99 10.27 5.18 8.85
CA CYS A 99 9.22 4.44 8.15
C CYS A 99 9.85 3.28 7.36
N ASP A 100 9.20 2.13 7.36
CA ASP A 100 9.64 0.95 6.59
C ASP A 100 8.77 0.69 5.36
N ASP A 101 7.54 1.20 5.36
CA ASP A 101 6.51 0.92 4.37
C ASP A 101 6.05 2.17 3.63
N LEU A 102 5.38 1.96 2.50
CA LEU A 102 4.62 2.95 1.77
C LEU A 102 3.13 2.61 1.88
N GLU A 103 2.33 3.62 2.18
CA GLU A 103 0.87 3.53 2.15
C GLU A 103 0.32 4.53 1.14
N LEU A 104 -0.35 4.04 0.11
CA LEU A 104 -1.06 4.88 -0.87
C LEU A 104 -2.54 4.91 -0.53
N GLU A 105 -3.11 6.08 -0.34
CA GLU A 105 -4.53 6.24 -0.01
C GLU A 105 -5.44 5.52 -1.00
N ALA A 106 -5.06 5.52 -2.27
CA ALA A 106 -5.83 4.92 -3.35
C ALA A 106 -5.44 3.47 -3.68
N SER A 107 -4.79 2.73 -2.75
CA SER A 107 -4.26 1.41 -3.03
C SER A 107 -4.57 0.41 -1.91
N ALA A 108 -5.16 -0.72 -2.28
CA ALA A 108 -5.25 -1.89 -1.41
C ALA A 108 -3.94 -2.71 -1.46
N CYS A 109 -3.20 -2.62 -2.57
CA CYS A 109 -1.97 -3.37 -2.80
C CYS A 109 -0.89 -3.07 -1.75
N THR A 110 -0.74 -1.81 -1.32
CA THR A 110 0.32 -1.39 -0.41
C THR A 110 0.23 -2.02 0.98
N ASN A 111 -0.96 -2.45 1.41
CA ASN A 111 -1.14 -3.20 2.67
C ASN A 111 -0.48 -4.60 2.66
N THR A 112 -0.10 -5.10 1.48
CA THR A 112 0.65 -6.37 1.34
C THR A 112 2.06 -6.26 1.91
N PHE A 113 2.72 -5.12 1.79
CA PHE A 113 4.13 -4.97 2.13
C PHE A 113 4.39 -5.13 3.64
N PRO A 114 3.70 -4.39 4.54
CA PRO A 114 3.87 -4.58 5.98
C PRO A 114 3.48 -5.98 6.44
N LEU A 115 2.50 -6.62 5.80
CA LEU A 115 2.09 -7.98 6.13
C LEU A 115 3.25 -8.97 5.95
N HIS A 116 3.91 -8.94 4.79
CA HIS A 116 5.05 -9.80 4.48
C HIS A 116 6.27 -9.47 5.34
N ARG A 117 6.58 -8.19 5.52
CA ARG A 117 7.72 -7.73 6.31
C ARG A 117 7.61 -8.13 7.77
N LEU A 118 6.45 -7.95 8.37
CA LEU A 118 6.21 -8.25 9.77
C LEU A 118 6.07 -9.76 10.04
N ALA A 119 5.44 -10.50 9.11
CA ALA A 119 5.20 -11.95 9.20
C ALA A 119 4.71 -12.39 10.60
N LEU A 120 3.76 -11.65 11.18
CA LEU A 120 3.33 -11.82 12.57
C LEU A 120 2.74 -13.21 12.82
N PRO A 121 3.12 -13.90 13.89
CA PRO A 121 2.38 -15.06 14.39
C PRO A 121 0.94 -14.67 14.76
N VAL A 122 0.02 -15.65 14.74
CA VAL A 122 -1.36 -15.45 15.22
C VAL A 122 -1.38 -14.98 16.67
N GLY A 123 -2.14 -13.93 16.93
CA GLY A 123 -2.25 -13.27 18.24
C GLY A 123 -1.22 -12.17 18.49
N GLU A 124 -0.23 -12.01 17.63
CA GLU A 124 0.80 -10.96 17.77
C GLU A 124 0.38 -9.68 17.03
N ARG A 125 0.94 -8.56 17.51
CA ARG A 125 0.74 -7.25 16.92
C ARG A 125 2.03 -6.47 16.81
N ALA A 126 2.14 -5.60 15.79
CA ALA A 126 3.26 -4.70 15.63
C ALA A 126 2.83 -3.36 15.02
N SER A 127 3.63 -2.33 15.29
CA SER A 127 3.54 -1.04 14.58
C SER A 127 4.22 -1.14 13.23
N ALA A 128 3.68 -0.44 12.24
CA ALA A 128 4.19 -0.34 10.88
C ALA A 128 4.08 1.12 10.42
N ALA A 129 5.06 1.94 10.83
CA ALA A 129 5.10 3.32 10.38
C ALA A 129 5.35 3.36 8.86
N ALA A 130 4.52 4.08 8.13
CA ALA A 130 4.56 4.19 6.69
C ALA A 130 4.73 5.64 6.22
N VAL A 131 5.33 5.78 5.03
CA VAL A 131 5.21 6.99 4.24
C VAL A 131 3.86 6.96 3.56
N TYR A 132 2.94 7.81 4.00
CA TYR A 132 1.61 7.93 3.42
C TYR A 132 1.61 8.94 2.28
N VAL A 133 0.98 8.57 1.18
CA VAL A 133 0.76 9.47 0.05
C VAL A 133 -0.73 9.57 -0.24
N GLY A 134 -1.28 10.76 0.02
CA GLY A 134 -2.69 11.08 -0.25
C GLY A 134 -2.98 11.21 -1.74
N ALA A 135 -4.21 10.94 -2.15
CA ALA A 135 -4.69 11.09 -3.51
C ALA A 135 -5.98 11.95 -3.53
N PRO A 136 -6.14 12.83 -4.53
CA PRO A 136 -5.26 13.04 -5.70
C PRO A 136 -4.11 14.06 -5.48
N GLU A 137 -3.93 14.65 -4.31
CA GLU A 137 -3.01 15.79 -4.10
C GLU A 137 -1.53 15.40 -3.95
N LEU A 138 -1.18 14.11 -3.92
CA LEU A 138 0.18 13.60 -3.64
C LEU A 138 0.78 14.14 -2.33
N ARG A 139 -0.06 14.42 -1.33
CA ARG A 139 0.43 14.89 -0.02
C ARG A 139 1.18 13.77 0.67
N VAL A 140 2.47 14.00 0.93
CA VAL A 140 3.32 13.05 1.64
C VAL A 140 3.31 13.37 3.14
N ALA A 141 3.11 12.34 3.96
CA ALA A 141 3.09 12.45 5.43
C ALA A 141 3.50 11.13 6.08
N ARG A 142 3.83 11.17 7.38
CA ARG A 142 4.02 9.97 8.18
C ARG A 142 2.67 9.45 8.67
N LEU A 143 2.44 8.15 8.53
CA LEU A 143 1.27 7.44 9.05
C LEU A 143 1.70 6.37 10.05
N GLU A 144 1.15 6.43 11.25
CA GLU A 144 1.30 5.35 12.23
C GLU A 144 0.21 4.31 12.00
N GLN A 145 0.64 3.08 11.77
CA GLN A 145 -0.23 1.94 11.54
C GLN A 145 0.07 0.82 12.54
N VAL A 146 -0.95 0.03 12.87
CA VAL A 146 -0.79 -1.15 13.71
C VAL A 146 -1.50 -2.31 13.04
N TYR A 147 -0.81 -3.42 12.89
CA TYR A 147 -1.34 -4.70 12.44
C TYR A 147 -1.35 -5.70 13.60
N GLU A 148 -2.44 -6.44 13.74
CA GLU A 148 -2.59 -7.55 14.70
C GLU A 148 -3.11 -8.77 13.93
N HIS A 149 -2.34 -9.85 13.92
CA HIS A 149 -2.74 -11.10 13.27
C HIS A 149 -3.78 -11.82 14.13
N LEU A 150 -5.01 -11.90 13.65
CA LEU A 150 -6.13 -12.47 14.40
C LEU A 150 -6.18 -13.99 14.24
N ASP A 151 -6.21 -14.47 13.03
CA ASP A 151 -6.27 -15.91 12.69
C ASP A 151 -6.00 -16.17 11.20
N ASP A 152 -5.79 -17.46 10.89
CA ASP A 152 -5.73 -17.98 9.52
C ASP A 152 -7.00 -18.78 9.25
N ARG A 153 -7.69 -18.50 8.12
CA ARG A 153 -8.92 -19.18 7.68
C ARG A 153 -8.97 -19.28 6.18
N ASP A 154 -9.55 -20.37 5.68
CA ASP A 154 -9.87 -20.56 4.27
C ASP A 154 -8.71 -20.32 3.30
N GLY A 155 -7.48 -20.63 3.74
CA GLY A 155 -6.25 -20.45 2.96
C GLY A 155 -5.73 -19.03 2.91
N GLY A 156 -6.26 -18.13 3.72
CA GLY A 156 -5.81 -16.75 3.91
C GLY A 156 -5.64 -16.39 5.38
N SER A 157 -5.42 -15.12 5.65
CA SER A 157 -5.22 -14.59 7.00
C SER A 157 -6.07 -13.35 7.26
N ARG A 158 -6.38 -13.08 8.54
CA ARG A 158 -7.11 -11.88 8.94
C ARG A 158 -6.27 -11.06 9.89
N TYR A 159 -6.22 -9.76 9.61
CA TYR A 159 -5.50 -8.80 10.44
C TYR A 159 -6.41 -7.67 10.87
N ARG A 160 -6.36 -7.32 12.16
CA ARG A 160 -6.91 -6.04 12.61
C ARG A 160 -5.91 -4.96 12.25
N TYR A 161 -6.38 -4.00 11.48
CA TYR A 161 -5.64 -2.84 11.05
C TYR A 161 -6.15 -1.60 11.76
N ARG A 162 -5.23 -0.73 12.19
CA ARG A 162 -5.54 0.56 12.81
C ARG A 162 -4.66 1.65 12.23
N ALA A 163 -5.28 2.78 11.93
CA ALA A 163 -4.63 4.04 11.57
C ALA A 163 -5.16 5.16 12.49
N PRO A 164 -4.52 5.39 13.65
CA PRO A 164 -5.04 6.30 14.68
C PRO A 164 -5.27 7.73 14.20
N GLN A 165 -4.41 8.25 13.29
CA GLN A 165 -4.56 9.59 12.73
C GLN A 165 -5.89 9.80 12.00
N PHE A 166 -6.46 8.74 11.44
CA PHE A 166 -7.74 8.74 10.75
C PHE A 166 -8.89 8.25 11.62
N SER A 167 -8.64 7.92 12.89
CA SER A 167 -9.61 7.24 13.76
C SER A 167 -10.20 5.99 13.09
N PHE A 168 -9.39 5.27 12.32
CA PHE A 168 -9.80 4.16 11.48
C PHE A 168 -9.33 2.83 12.06
N GLU A 169 -10.27 1.88 12.15
CA GLU A 169 -10.01 0.49 12.53
C GLU A 169 -10.89 -0.43 11.70
N THR A 170 -10.31 -1.52 11.20
CA THR A 170 -11.05 -2.56 10.47
C THR A 170 -10.33 -3.90 10.56
N VAL A 171 -10.96 -4.95 10.01
CA VAL A 171 -10.32 -6.25 9.82
C VAL A 171 -10.12 -6.49 8.33
N ILE A 172 -8.88 -6.49 7.89
CA ILE A 172 -8.50 -6.79 6.50
C ILE A 172 -8.34 -8.31 6.38
N ARG A 173 -8.89 -8.87 5.29
CA ARG A 173 -8.62 -10.25 4.87
C ARG A 173 -7.59 -10.25 3.76
N PHE A 174 -6.64 -11.17 3.89
CA PHE A 174 -5.60 -11.42 2.90
C PHE A 174 -5.71 -12.85 2.38
N ASP A 175 -5.37 -13.05 1.12
CA ASP A 175 -5.29 -14.38 0.52
C ASP A 175 -4.00 -15.12 0.93
N GLY A 176 -3.80 -16.35 0.42
CA GLY A 176 -2.62 -17.16 0.74
C GLY A 176 -1.30 -16.57 0.23
N ALA A 177 -1.34 -15.61 -0.69
CA ALA A 177 -0.17 -14.86 -1.15
C ALA A 177 0.07 -13.57 -0.34
N GLY A 178 -0.77 -13.27 0.65
CA GLY A 178 -0.70 -12.05 1.44
C GLY A 178 -1.22 -10.81 0.70
N LEU A 179 -1.95 -10.98 -0.39
CA LEU A 179 -2.65 -9.88 -1.05
C LEU A 179 -4.01 -9.63 -0.40
N VAL A 180 -4.41 -8.37 -0.33
CA VAL A 180 -5.74 -8.00 0.15
C VAL A 180 -6.81 -8.73 -0.65
N ASP A 181 -7.68 -9.47 0.03
CA ASP A 181 -8.87 -10.12 -0.51
C ASP A 181 -10.12 -9.26 -0.26
N ASP A 182 -10.23 -8.73 0.97
CA ASP A 182 -11.32 -7.85 1.37
C ASP A 182 -10.81 -6.82 2.39
N TYR A 183 -10.94 -5.57 2.04
CA TYR A 183 -10.66 -4.42 2.89
C TYR A 183 -11.96 -3.64 3.09
N PRO A 184 -12.72 -3.94 4.14
CA PRO A 184 -14.06 -3.37 4.34
C PRO A 184 -14.07 -1.85 4.20
N THR A 185 -15.02 -1.33 3.43
CA THR A 185 -15.20 0.10 3.10
C THR A 185 -14.12 0.72 2.21
N ILE A 186 -13.10 -0.04 1.80
CA ILE A 186 -12.00 0.47 0.97
C ILE A 186 -11.95 -0.26 -0.37
N ALA A 187 -11.73 -1.60 -0.37
CA ALA A 187 -11.56 -2.34 -1.60
C ALA A 187 -11.86 -3.84 -1.44
N GLU A 188 -12.29 -4.47 -2.52
CA GLU A 188 -12.43 -5.92 -2.63
C GLU A 188 -11.69 -6.47 -3.86
N ARG A 189 -11.12 -7.67 -3.73
CA ARG A 189 -10.42 -8.35 -4.79
C ARG A 189 -11.38 -8.77 -5.90
N VAL A 190 -11.05 -8.43 -7.16
CA VAL A 190 -11.75 -8.93 -8.35
C VAL A 190 -11.09 -10.24 -8.79
N ARG A 191 -11.92 -11.28 -9.06
CA ARG A 191 -11.48 -12.61 -9.48
C ARG A 191 -12.03 -12.96 -10.85
#